data_31842d94dd5817c24a10c4ca1fc9aa04
#
_entry.id   31842d94dd5817c24a10c4ca1fc9aa04
#
_cell.length_a   1.000
_cell.length_b   1.000
_cell.length_c   1.000
_cell.angle_alpha   90.00
_cell.angle_beta   90.00
_cell.angle_gamma   90.00
#
_symmetry.space_group_name_H-M   'P 1'
#
loop_
_entity.id
_entity.type
_entity.pdbx_description
1 polymer ?
#
loop_
_entity_poly.entity_id
_entity_poly.type
_entity_poly.pdbx_seq_one_letter_code
_entity_poly.pdbx_strand_id
1 'polypeptide(L)'
;MMQSRTHTCGQLRIENAGERVTLVGWMENVRVVGNNFAFIVLRDFYGTTQIVVETEEIMNIVKGINKESTISVTGTVRERASKNPKQPTGDIEVVPEKIELLGRCQYNELPFEINRSRDADETQRLKYRYLDLRNPAVKSNIILRCNVIAAIRKAMMDHDFLEITTPILTASSPEGARDYLVTARKHPGKFYALPQAPQQFKQLLMTSGFDRYFQIAPCFRDEDARGDRSPGEFYQLDMEMAFAAQDDVFAIIEDVLPPIFAKYGKYNIASSAPFRRIAYKDALETYGSDKPDLRIDLTCKNISDLFTESEFEPFKGQTVKAVPISNCHLTRKQIEKLLTDCEVQAGVKGYWFKMDENGELAGGVAKFVQGCKDALIERLGLTANTLVVVAAGASATKLTGVLIKTFGANVEGHMDKERYEFCWIVDFPMYEIGDESGELEFCHNPFSMPGGGAATLDKAIRGEIDPLTITAQQYDLVCNGIELSSGAVRNHDPEIMIKAFRLVRLGEDDVKKKFPAMYNAFCYGAPPHAGIAPGIDRMVMLLAGEDCIREIIPFPMNKNAQDILMGAPSEVTQKQLDELHIRCTAKEED
;
A
#
# COMPACT_ATOMS: atom_id res chain seq x y z
N MET A 1 -33.87 16.28 -10.23
CA MET A 1 -33.28 17.39 -9.44
C MET A 1 -33.69 17.24 -7.98
N MET A 2 -32.78 17.50 -7.05
CA MET A 2 -33.13 17.53 -5.63
C MET A 2 -34.01 18.76 -5.38
N GLN A 3 -35.07 18.63 -4.58
CA GLN A 3 -35.98 19.75 -4.26
C GLN A 3 -35.30 20.90 -3.49
N SER A 4 -34.18 20.62 -2.80
CA SER A 4 -33.47 21.57 -1.95
C SER A 4 -32.53 22.52 -2.69
N ARG A 5 -32.17 22.26 -3.94
CA ARG A 5 -31.27 23.09 -4.75
C ARG A 5 -31.56 22.96 -6.24
N THR A 6 -31.36 24.03 -6.99
CA THR A 6 -31.49 24.04 -8.46
C THR A 6 -30.19 23.64 -9.15
N HIS A 7 -29.04 24.06 -8.59
CA HIS A 7 -27.70 23.83 -9.11
C HIS A 7 -26.74 23.45 -7.99
N THR A 8 -25.61 22.84 -8.35
CA THR A 8 -24.47 22.65 -7.45
C THR A 8 -23.56 23.87 -7.44
N CYS A 9 -22.72 24.02 -6.40
CA CYS A 9 -21.79 25.15 -6.30
C CYS A 9 -20.67 25.13 -7.36
N GLY A 10 -20.45 24.01 -8.06
CA GLY A 10 -19.47 23.88 -9.12
C GLY A 10 -20.05 23.99 -10.55
N GLN A 11 -21.38 24.10 -10.68
CA GLN A 11 -22.06 23.88 -11.96
C GLN A 11 -22.28 25.18 -12.77
N LEU A 12 -22.45 26.33 -12.10
CA LEU A 12 -22.80 27.59 -12.74
C LEU A 12 -21.68 28.11 -13.66
N ARG A 13 -22.08 28.67 -14.79
CA ARG A 13 -21.22 29.30 -15.79
C ARG A 13 -21.83 30.65 -16.24
N ILE A 14 -21.13 31.34 -17.12
CA ILE A 14 -21.58 32.66 -17.63
C ILE A 14 -22.93 32.57 -18.35
N GLU A 15 -23.26 31.46 -18.96
CA GLU A 15 -24.52 31.20 -19.64
C GLU A 15 -25.72 31.21 -18.69
N ASN A 16 -25.48 31.02 -17.38
CA ASN A 16 -26.53 31.09 -16.36
C ASN A 16 -26.77 32.51 -15.84
N ALA A 17 -26.07 33.54 -16.37
CA ALA A 17 -26.28 34.93 -15.94
C ALA A 17 -27.73 35.38 -16.15
N GLY A 18 -28.34 35.95 -15.12
CA GLY A 18 -29.75 36.33 -15.07
C GLY A 18 -30.68 35.24 -14.53
N GLU A 19 -30.21 33.99 -14.38
CA GLU A 19 -31.04 32.93 -13.81
C GLU A 19 -31.18 33.09 -12.29
N ARG A 20 -32.38 32.77 -11.79
CA ARG A 20 -32.66 32.66 -10.36
C ARG A 20 -32.37 31.26 -9.90
N VAL A 21 -31.40 31.08 -8.98
CA VAL A 21 -30.91 29.80 -8.52
C VAL A 21 -31.02 29.64 -7.00
N THR A 22 -31.08 28.41 -6.55
CA THR A 22 -30.90 28.03 -5.13
C THR A 22 -29.69 27.12 -5.02
N LEU A 23 -28.68 27.56 -4.27
CA LEU A 23 -27.48 26.80 -3.92
C LEU A 23 -27.50 26.42 -2.45
N VAL A 24 -26.93 25.25 -2.11
CA VAL A 24 -26.83 24.75 -0.74
C VAL A 24 -25.39 24.27 -0.51
N GLY A 25 -24.80 24.68 0.62
CA GLY A 25 -23.41 24.29 0.91
C GLY A 25 -22.92 24.83 2.25
N TRP A 26 -21.62 24.65 2.47
CA TRP A 26 -20.91 25.21 3.62
C TRP A 26 -20.40 26.61 3.30
N MET A 27 -20.56 27.53 4.24
CA MET A 27 -19.99 28.87 4.21
C MET A 27 -18.49 28.77 4.55
N GLU A 28 -17.67 28.50 3.55
CA GLU A 28 -16.23 28.24 3.71
C GLU A 28 -15.46 29.47 4.19
N ASN A 29 -15.76 30.61 3.60
CA ASN A 29 -15.09 31.85 3.94
C ASN A 29 -16.04 33.05 3.76
N VAL A 30 -15.85 34.06 4.60
CA VAL A 30 -16.54 35.34 4.52
C VAL A 30 -15.52 36.47 4.57
N ARG A 31 -15.51 37.32 3.57
CA ARG A 31 -14.69 38.53 3.54
C ARG A 31 -15.58 39.76 3.56
N VAL A 32 -15.66 40.43 4.69
CA VAL A 32 -16.36 41.70 4.86
C VAL A 32 -15.48 42.83 4.31
N VAL A 33 -16.02 43.65 3.42
CA VAL A 33 -15.29 44.75 2.78
C VAL A 33 -15.85 46.09 3.22
N GLY A 34 -17.08 46.16 3.68
CA GLY A 34 -17.75 47.36 4.15
C GLY A 34 -18.93 47.02 5.06
N ASN A 35 -19.65 48.04 5.49
CA ASN A 35 -20.77 47.85 6.43
C ASN A 35 -21.84 46.90 5.91
N ASN A 36 -22.16 46.98 4.62
CA ASN A 36 -23.22 46.20 3.97
C ASN A 36 -22.69 45.40 2.76
N PHE A 37 -21.36 45.19 2.67
CA PHE A 37 -20.77 44.52 1.53
C PHE A 37 -19.80 43.43 1.96
N ALA A 38 -20.08 42.20 1.52
CA ALA A 38 -19.23 41.06 1.78
C ALA A 38 -19.24 40.04 0.64
N PHE A 39 -18.16 39.25 0.57
CA PHE A 39 -18.05 38.06 -0.27
C PHE A 39 -18.08 36.82 0.57
N ILE A 40 -18.92 35.85 0.19
CA ILE A 40 -18.97 34.50 0.78
C ILE A 40 -18.51 33.52 -0.28
N VAL A 41 -17.67 32.58 0.12
CA VAL A 41 -17.38 31.38 -0.66
C VAL A 41 -18.30 30.28 -0.15
N LEU A 42 -19.27 29.89 -0.96
CA LEU A 42 -20.17 28.76 -0.70
C LEU A 42 -19.60 27.51 -1.37
N ARG A 43 -19.38 26.45 -0.60
CA ARG A 43 -18.78 25.18 -1.05
C ARG A 43 -19.75 24.02 -0.87
N ASP A 44 -19.84 23.16 -1.88
CA ASP A 44 -20.46 21.84 -1.77
C ASP A 44 -19.47 20.74 -2.20
N PHE A 45 -19.98 19.53 -2.49
CA PHE A 45 -19.15 18.43 -3.00
C PHE A 45 -18.54 18.73 -4.38
N TYR A 46 -19.25 19.47 -5.21
CA TYR A 46 -18.94 19.68 -6.63
C TYR A 46 -18.07 20.91 -6.91
N GLY A 47 -17.94 21.82 -5.94
CA GLY A 47 -17.12 23.01 -6.10
C GLY A 47 -17.53 24.16 -5.21
N THR A 48 -17.16 25.37 -5.64
CA THR A 48 -17.40 26.62 -4.92
C THR A 48 -18.09 27.64 -5.82
N THR A 49 -18.90 28.51 -5.23
CA THR A 49 -19.51 29.69 -5.90
C THR A 49 -19.35 30.91 -4.99
N GLN A 50 -18.99 32.03 -5.56
CA GLN A 50 -18.98 33.32 -4.86
C GLN A 50 -20.41 33.84 -4.71
N ILE A 51 -20.77 34.21 -3.48
CA ILE A 51 -22.00 34.95 -3.16
C ILE A 51 -21.61 36.36 -2.76
N VAL A 52 -22.31 37.35 -3.32
CA VAL A 52 -22.02 38.76 -3.06
C VAL A 52 -23.16 39.40 -2.28
N VAL A 53 -22.87 39.71 -1.04
CA VAL A 53 -23.83 40.40 -0.16
C VAL A 53 -23.73 41.91 -0.37
N GLU A 54 -24.86 42.55 -0.70
CA GLU A 54 -24.93 43.98 -1.02
C GLU A 54 -26.00 44.72 -0.20
N THR A 55 -26.76 44.02 0.65
CA THR A 55 -27.83 44.61 1.45
C THR A 55 -27.56 44.46 2.95
N GLU A 56 -28.06 45.44 3.73
CA GLU A 56 -27.93 45.43 5.19
C GLU A 56 -28.67 44.24 5.81
N GLU A 57 -29.83 43.87 5.27
CA GLU A 57 -30.64 42.74 5.75
C GLU A 57 -29.87 41.43 5.66
N ILE A 58 -29.32 41.11 4.50
CA ILE A 58 -28.54 39.88 4.27
C ILE A 58 -27.22 39.93 5.08
N MET A 59 -26.59 41.10 5.17
CA MET A 59 -25.36 41.25 5.96
C MET A 59 -25.59 40.94 7.45
N ASN A 60 -26.73 41.39 8.01
CA ASN A 60 -27.06 41.10 9.41
C ASN A 60 -27.27 39.60 9.66
N ILE A 61 -27.83 38.88 8.70
CA ILE A 61 -27.91 37.41 8.76
C ILE A 61 -26.50 36.80 8.75
N VAL A 62 -25.65 37.20 7.81
CA VAL A 62 -24.30 36.62 7.63
C VAL A 62 -23.38 36.87 8.83
N LYS A 63 -23.44 38.08 9.45
CA LYS A 63 -22.67 38.41 10.65
C LYS A 63 -22.96 37.48 11.85
N GLY A 64 -24.13 36.87 11.89
CA GLY A 64 -24.55 35.93 12.96
C GLY A 64 -24.20 34.47 12.66
N ILE A 65 -23.49 34.17 11.57
CA ILE A 65 -23.21 32.80 11.13
C ILE A 65 -21.70 32.54 11.14
N ASN A 66 -21.27 31.51 11.85
CA ASN A 66 -19.86 31.10 11.87
C ASN A 66 -19.45 30.39 10.56
N LYS A 67 -18.17 30.46 10.23
CA LYS A 67 -17.56 29.66 9.15
C LYS A 67 -17.96 28.17 9.31
N GLU A 68 -18.03 27.47 8.16
CA GLU A 68 -18.40 26.05 8.09
C GLU A 68 -19.84 25.76 8.55
N SER A 69 -20.70 26.77 8.79
CA SER A 69 -22.13 26.56 8.84
C SER A 69 -22.69 26.21 7.47
N THR A 70 -23.72 25.36 7.41
CA THR A 70 -24.42 25.07 6.16
C THR A 70 -25.56 26.05 5.95
N ILE A 71 -25.63 26.61 4.75
CA ILE A 71 -26.64 27.61 4.37
C ILE A 71 -27.28 27.25 3.02
N SER A 72 -28.51 27.73 2.83
CA SER A 72 -29.18 27.78 1.54
C SER A 72 -29.18 29.23 1.07
N VAL A 73 -28.80 29.47 -0.19
CA VAL A 73 -28.73 30.76 -0.81
C VAL A 73 -29.62 30.77 -2.05
N THR A 74 -30.69 31.54 -2.04
CA THR A 74 -31.51 31.79 -3.22
C THR A 74 -31.22 33.20 -3.74
N GLY A 75 -30.91 33.31 -5.03
CA GLY A 75 -30.55 34.60 -5.62
C GLY A 75 -30.33 34.52 -7.13
N THR A 76 -29.92 35.62 -7.71
CA THR A 76 -29.72 35.79 -9.17
C THR A 76 -28.24 35.67 -9.52
N VAL A 77 -27.92 34.85 -10.54
CA VAL A 77 -26.56 34.71 -11.08
C VAL A 77 -26.20 35.98 -11.85
N ARG A 78 -25.02 36.52 -11.59
CA ARG A 78 -24.48 37.71 -12.24
C ARG A 78 -23.04 37.44 -12.72
N GLU A 79 -22.65 38.10 -13.82
CA GLU A 79 -21.24 38.13 -14.24
C GLU A 79 -20.40 38.90 -13.22
N ARG A 80 -19.22 38.35 -12.88
CA ARG A 80 -18.29 38.99 -11.94
C ARG A 80 -17.59 40.18 -12.59
N ALA A 81 -17.50 41.26 -11.84
CA ALA A 81 -16.70 42.43 -12.25
C ALA A 81 -15.19 42.09 -12.31
N SER A 82 -14.71 41.20 -11.42
CA SER A 82 -13.33 40.73 -11.44
C SER A 82 -13.34 39.20 -11.55
N LYS A 83 -13.06 38.70 -12.76
CA LYS A 83 -13.06 37.26 -13.08
C LYS A 83 -11.89 36.54 -12.41
N ASN A 84 -12.10 35.30 -12.02
CA ASN A 84 -11.08 34.41 -11.45
C ASN A 84 -10.87 33.17 -12.33
N PRO A 85 -9.88 33.13 -13.23
CA PRO A 85 -9.66 32.03 -14.16
C PRO A 85 -9.21 30.73 -13.47
N LYS A 86 -8.86 30.78 -12.17
CA LYS A 86 -8.45 29.61 -11.40
C LYS A 86 -9.63 28.77 -10.89
N GLN A 87 -10.85 29.25 -11.03
CA GLN A 87 -12.07 28.57 -10.58
C GLN A 87 -13.03 28.35 -11.74
N PRO A 88 -13.65 27.18 -11.91
CA PRO A 88 -14.62 26.90 -12.97
C PRO A 88 -15.83 27.87 -12.96
N THR A 89 -16.22 28.35 -11.77
CA THR A 89 -17.31 29.36 -11.56
C THR A 89 -16.77 30.77 -11.44
N GLY A 90 -15.53 31.02 -11.83
CA GLY A 90 -14.83 32.28 -11.59
C GLY A 90 -15.32 33.45 -12.41
N ASP A 91 -16.15 33.22 -13.43
CA ASP A 91 -16.77 34.27 -14.25
C ASP A 91 -18.09 34.79 -13.69
N ILE A 92 -18.67 34.06 -12.71
CA ILE A 92 -19.99 34.39 -12.15
C ILE A 92 -19.96 34.54 -10.63
N GLU A 93 -20.96 35.22 -10.12
CA GLU A 93 -21.30 35.31 -8.72
C GLU A 93 -22.82 35.28 -8.55
N VAL A 94 -23.31 34.97 -7.36
CA VAL A 94 -24.74 34.99 -7.03
C VAL A 94 -25.00 36.13 -6.07
N VAL A 95 -25.98 36.98 -6.43
CA VAL A 95 -26.51 38.03 -5.57
C VAL A 95 -27.69 37.46 -4.80
N PRO A 96 -27.59 37.29 -3.48
CA PRO A 96 -28.62 36.62 -2.69
C PRO A 96 -29.85 37.53 -2.49
N GLU A 97 -31.02 36.94 -2.71
CA GLU A 97 -32.31 37.47 -2.30
C GLU A 97 -32.67 36.94 -0.90
N LYS A 98 -32.23 35.75 -0.60
CA LYS A 98 -32.50 35.05 0.66
C LYS A 98 -31.34 34.15 1.06
N ILE A 99 -30.97 34.19 2.35
CA ILE A 99 -30.07 33.22 2.98
C ILE A 99 -30.78 32.58 4.14
N GLU A 100 -30.77 31.24 4.18
CA GLU A 100 -31.32 30.42 5.27
C GLU A 100 -30.23 29.60 5.91
N LEU A 101 -30.14 29.65 7.23
CA LEU A 101 -29.25 28.82 8.02
C LEU A 101 -29.86 27.42 8.15
N LEU A 102 -29.15 26.40 7.64
CA LEU A 102 -29.56 24.99 7.71
C LEU A 102 -28.93 24.26 8.87
N GLY A 103 -27.65 24.49 9.11
CA GLY A 103 -26.90 23.88 10.20
C GLY A 103 -25.83 24.82 10.73
N ARG A 104 -25.94 25.22 11.98
CA ARG A 104 -25.04 26.19 12.61
C ARG A 104 -23.76 25.51 13.08
N CYS A 105 -22.60 26.01 12.64
CA CYS A 105 -21.34 25.74 13.33
C CYS A 105 -21.35 26.46 14.68
N GLN A 106 -21.26 25.68 15.78
CA GLN A 106 -21.31 26.23 17.14
C GLN A 106 -20.00 26.89 17.59
N TYR A 107 -18.91 26.61 16.86
CA TYR A 107 -17.57 27.05 17.22
C TYR A 107 -17.14 28.23 16.38
N ASN A 108 -16.54 29.22 17.04
CA ASN A 108 -15.97 30.40 16.36
C ASN A 108 -14.63 30.10 15.70
N GLU A 109 -13.91 29.12 16.24
CA GLU A 109 -12.61 28.67 15.74
C GLU A 109 -12.68 27.19 15.39
N LEU A 110 -12.05 26.86 14.28
CA LEU A 110 -11.90 25.47 13.83
C LEU A 110 -10.61 24.87 14.39
N PRO A 111 -10.54 23.55 14.60
CA PRO A 111 -9.30 22.89 15.07
C PRO A 111 -8.13 23.06 14.10
N PHE A 112 -8.40 23.33 12.83
CA PHE A 112 -7.47 23.69 11.76
C PHE A 112 -8.21 24.36 10.61
N GLU A 113 -7.51 25.14 9.79
CA GLU A 113 -8.05 25.66 8.54
C GLU A 113 -8.27 24.52 7.54
N ILE A 114 -9.48 24.37 7.00
CA ILE A 114 -9.87 23.24 6.15
C ILE A 114 -8.90 23.03 4.98
N ASN A 115 -8.60 24.10 4.22
CA ASN A 115 -7.74 24.00 3.04
C ASN A 115 -6.25 23.79 3.37
N ARG A 116 -5.88 23.81 4.65
CA ARG A 116 -4.54 23.57 5.17
C ARG A 116 -4.53 22.44 6.22
N SER A 117 -5.55 21.61 6.25
CA SER A 117 -5.66 20.53 7.24
C SER A 117 -4.46 19.57 7.19
N ARG A 118 -3.83 19.41 6.04
CA ARG A 118 -2.62 18.57 5.89
C ARG A 118 -1.39 19.10 6.63
N ASP A 119 -1.38 20.38 7.02
CA ASP A 119 -0.31 20.98 7.84
C ASP A 119 -0.52 20.70 9.34
N ALA A 120 -1.70 20.22 9.74
CA ALA A 120 -2.03 19.91 11.12
C ALA A 120 -1.49 18.53 11.55
N ASP A 121 -1.34 18.35 12.87
CA ASP A 121 -0.96 17.07 13.46
C ASP A 121 -1.94 15.94 13.09
N GLU A 122 -1.40 14.73 12.84
CA GLU A 122 -2.20 13.57 12.41
C GLU A 122 -3.30 13.25 13.43
N THR A 123 -3.03 13.34 14.73
CA THR A 123 -4.01 13.04 15.78
C THR A 123 -5.19 14.00 15.71
N GLN A 124 -4.95 15.29 15.47
CA GLN A 124 -6.04 16.26 15.27
C GLN A 124 -6.82 16.00 14.00
N ARG A 125 -6.15 15.70 12.90
CA ARG A 125 -6.80 15.36 11.63
C ARG A 125 -7.70 14.14 11.78
N LEU A 126 -7.26 13.09 12.46
CA LEU A 126 -8.04 11.87 12.70
C LEU A 126 -9.21 12.13 13.64
N LYS A 127 -9.02 12.90 14.72
CA LYS A 127 -10.09 13.29 15.65
C LYS A 127 -11.22 14.08 14.97
N TYR A 128 -10.88 14.94 14.04
CA TYR A 128 -11.81 15.76 13.28
C TYR A 128 -11.85 15.36 11.80
N ARG A 129 -11.76 14.06 11.52
CA ARG A 129 -11.62 13.54 10.15
C ARG A 129 -12.72 14.03 9.20
N TYR A 130 -13.95 14.22 9.67
CA TYR A 130 -15.04 14.79 8.89
C TYR A 130 -14.80 16.25 8.45
N LEU A 131 -13.95 17.01 9.14
CA LEU A 131 -13.49 18.32 8.69
C LEU A 131 -12.31 18.19 7.72
N ASP A 132 -11.35 17.32 8.01
CA ASP A 132 -10.20 17.05 7.15
C ASP A 132 -10.64 16.54 5.76
N LEU A 133 -11.67 15.71 5.69
CA LEU A 133 -12.31 15.25 4.44
C LEU A 133 -12.98 16.37 3.63
N ARG A 134 -13.16 17.57 4.18
CA ARG A 134 -13.61 18.75 3.41
C ARG A 134 -12.49 19.38 2.60
N ASN A 135 -11.23 19.14 2.97
CA ASN A 135 -10.05 19.58 2.21
C ASN A 135 -10.08 18.96 0.79
N PRO A 136 -10.01 19.77 -0.28
CA PRO A 136 -10.07 19.25 -1.65
C PRO A 136 -9.00 18.19 -1.97
N ALA A 137 -7.78 18.33 -1.46
CA ALA A 137 -6.69 17.39 -1.69
C ALA A 137 -6.97 16.04 -1.00
N VAL A 138 -7.44 16.05 0.25
CA VAL A 138 -7.81 14.83 0.99
C VAL A 138 -9.03 14.17 0.35
N LYS A 139 -10.04 14.97 0.00
CA LYS A 139 -11.26 14.48 -0.68
C LYS A 139 -10.94 13.82 -2.02
N SER A 140 -10.03 14.40 -2.80
CA SER A 140 -9.66 13.87 -4.13
C SER A 140 -9.08 12.46 -4.05
N ASN A 141 -8.32 12.13 -2.99
CA ASN A 141 -7.78 10.79 -2.76
C ASN A 141 -8.91 9.76 -2.53
N ILE A 142 -9.95 10.15 -1.78
CA ILE A 142 -11.09 9.26 -1.54
C ILE A 142 -11.92 9.06 -2.82
N ILE A 143 -12.12 10.12 -3.60
CA ILE A 143 -12.80 10.02 -4.91
C ILE A 143 -11.98 9.13 -5.86
N LEU A 144 -10.66 9.30 -5.89
CA LEU A 144 -9.76 8.44 -6.67
C LEU A 144 -9.94 6.97 -6.28
N ARG A 145 -9.92 6.66 -4.97
CA ARG A 145 -10.16 5.30 -4.46
C ARG A 145 -11.47 4.72 -4.98
N CYS A 146 -12.57 5.48 -4.88
CA CYS A 146 -13.88 5.03 -5.37
C CYS A 146 -13.87 4.74 -6.88
N ASN A 147 -13.23 5.61 -7.66
CA ASN A 147 -13.13 5.46 -9.12
C ASN A 147 -12.26 4.27 -9.53
N VAL A 148 -11.15 4.05 -8.83
CA VAL A 148 -10.25 2.91 -9.06
C VAL A 148 -10.99 1.60 -8.77
N ILE A 149 -11.69 1.49 -7.64
CA ILE A 149 -12.48 0.30 -7.29
C ILE A 149 -13.57 0.03 -8.35
N ALA A 150 -14.28 1.06 -8.80
CA ALA A 150 -15.29 0.92 -9.84
C ALA A 150 -14.69 0.45 -11.18
N ALA A 151 -13.50 0.97 -11.54
CA ALA A 151 -12.79 0.56 -12.74
C ALA A 151 -12.29 -0.89 -12.66
N ILE A 152 -11.76 -1.30 -11.51
CA ILE A 152 -11.35 -2.69 -11.24
C ILE A 152 -12.54 -3.64 -11.41
N ARG A 153 -13.69 -3.36 -10.75
CA ARG A 153 -14.89 -4.18 -10.90
C ARG A 153 -15.32 -4.36 -12.35
N LYS A 154 -15.35 -3.23 -13.08
CA LYS A 154 -15.71 -3.28 -14.51
C LYS A 154 -14.73 -4.14 -15.28
N ALA A 155 -13.44 -3.95 -15.14
CA ALA A 155 -12.42 -4.71 -15.85
C ALA A 155 -12.49 -6.21 -15.54
N MET A 156 -12.69 -6.60 -14.27
CA MET A 156 -12.83 -8.01 -13.89
C MET A 156 -14.09 -8.64 -14.51
N MET A 157 -15.22 -7.94 -14.50
CA MET A 157 -16.46 -8.43 -15.15
C MET A 157 -16.31 -8.51 -16.67
N ASP A 158 -15.59 -7.61 -17.32
CA ASP A 158 -15.28 -7.66 -18.75
C ASP A 158 -14.39 -8.88 -19.12
N HIS A 159 -13.71 -9.49 -18.13
CA HIS A 159 -12.94 -10.74 -18.26
C HIS A 159 -13.68 -11.97 -17.72
N ASP A 160 -15.00 -11.91 -17.63
CA ASP A 160 -15.88 -13.00 -17.21
C ASP A 160 -15.70 -13.47 -15.76
N PHE A 161 -15.15 -12.63 -14.88
CA PHE A 161 -15.08 -12.91 -13.46
C PHE A 161 -16.40 -12.59 -12.76
N LEU A 162 -16.80 -13.45 -11.81
CA LEU A 162 -17.95 -13.24 -10.93
C LEU A 162 -17.50 -12.64 -9.60
N GLU A 163 -18.13 -11.54 -9.18
CA GLU A 163 -17.91 -10.99 -7.84
C GLU A 163 -18.71 -11.81 -6.82
N ILE A 164 -18.01 -12.60 -5.99
CA ILE A 164 -18.62 -13.47 -4.98
C ILE A 164 -18.09 -13.08 -3.61
N THR A 165 -18.99 -12.72 -2.68
CA THR A 165 -18.63 -12.39 -1.31
C THR A 165 -18.44 -13.64 -0.46
N THR A 166 -17.48 -13.61 0.43
CA THR A 166 -17.15 -14.70 1.37
C THR A 166 -17.42 -14.28 2.81
N PRO A 167 -17.60 -15.23 3.75
CA PRO A 167 -17.87 -14.91 5.15
C PRO A 167 -16.77 -14.10 5.82
N ILE A 168 -17.17 -13.10 6.62
CA ILE A 168 -16.27 -12.32 7.49
C ILE A 168 -16.10 -12.99 8.85
N LEU A 169 -17.16 -13.59 9.41
CA LEU A 169 -17.05 -14.41 10.61
C LEU A 169 -16.69 -15.84 10.21
N THR A 170 -15.45 -16.23 10.42
CA THR A 170 -14.92 -17.54 10.00
C THR A 170 -14.07 -18.18 11.11
N ALA A 171 -13.39 -19.25 10.79
CA ALA A 171 -12.40 -19.86 11.67
C ALA A 171 -11.02 -19.21 11.45
N SER A 172 -10.15 -19.31 12.46
CA SER A 172 -8.74 -18.94 12.35
C SER A 172 -8.08 -19.63 11.16
N SER A 173 -7.27 -18.89 10.41
CA SER A 173 -6.51 -19.39 9.27
C SER A 173 -5.02 -19.12 9.49
N PRO A 174 -4.15 -20.12 9.30
CA PRO A 174 -2.72 -19.97 9.55
C PRO A 174 -2.00 -19.30 8.36
N GLU A 175 -2.40 -18.09 8.02
CA GLU A 175 -1.80 -17.33 6.90
C GLU A 175 -0.62 -16.44 7.33
N GLY A 176 -0.10 -16.63 8.56
CA GLY A 176 1.12 -15.99 9.03
C GLY A 176 0.94 -14.73 9.88
N ALA A 177 -0.17 -13.98 9.77
CA ALA A 177 -0.45 -12.85 10.64
C ALA A 177 -1.21 -13.29 11.91
N ARG A 178 -1.32 -12.40 12.90
CA ARG A 178 -2.21 -12.62 14.06
C ARG A 178 -3.65 -12.32 13.68
N ASP A 179 -4.57 -13.18 14.18
CA ASP A 179 -6.01 -13.02 13.95
C ASP A 179 -6.64 -12.01 14.90
N TYR A 180 -7.61 -11.26 14.39
CA TYR A 180 -8.62 -10.62 15.25
C TYR A 180 -9.69 -11.64 15.64
N LEU A 181 -9.85 -11.91 16.93
CA LEU A 181 -10.81 -12.86 17.44
C LEU A 181 -12.13 -12.17 17.82
N VAL A 182 -13.24 -12.78 17.42
CA VAL A 182 -14.61 -12.32 17.73
C VAL A 182 -15.30 -13.37 18.59
N THR A 183 -15.91 -12.93 19.68
CA THR A 183 -16.58 -13.81 20.65
C THR A 183 -17.85 -14.43 20.09
N ALA A 184 -18.17 -15.66 20.51
CA ALA A 184 -19.34 -16.40 20.06
C ALA A 184 -20.34 -16.65 21.22
N ARG A 185 -21.30 -15.77 21.43
CA ARG A 185 -22.30 -15.88 22.53
C ARG A 185 -23.03 -17.22 22.57
N LYS A 186 -23.37 -17.79 21.40
CA LYS A 186 -24.06 -19.10 21.31
C LYS A 186 -23.15 -20.31 21.56
N HIS A 187 -21.84 -20.10 21.62
CA HIS A 187 -20.83 -21.14 21.78
C HIS A 187 -19.79 -20.67 22.80
N PRO A 188 -20.12 -20.69 24.11
CA PRO A 188 -19.18 -20.24 25.16
C PRO A 188 -17.80 -20.90 25.04
N GLY A 189 -16.74 -20.11 25.20
CA GLY A 189 -15.36 -20.57 25.08
C GLY A 189 -14.86 -20.81 23.64
N LYS A 190 -15.70 -20.49 22.62
CA LYS A 190 -15.28 -20.52 21.21
C LYS A 190 -15.30 -19.12 20.62
N PHE A 191 -14.47 -18.92 19.60
CA PHE A 191 -14.31 -17.63 18.91
C PHE A 191 -14.45 -17.82 17.42
N TYR A 192 -14.98 -16.81 16.76
CA TYR A 192 -14.74 -16.59 15.34
C TYR A 192 -13.43 -15.82 15.17
N ALA A 193 -12.84 -15.90 13.99
CA ALA A 193 -11.78 -15.01 13.57
C ALA A 193 -12.28 -14.14 12.42
N LEU A 194 -11.74 -12.91 12.29
CA LEU A 194 -11.87 -12.12 11.08
C LEU A 194 -10.87 -12.63 10.03
N PRO A 195 -11.23 -12.69 8.73
CA PRO A 195 -10.39 -13.32 7.72
C PRO A 195 -9.14 -12.46 7.43
N GLN A 196 -7.97 -13.08 7.46
CA GLN A 196 -6.73 -12.45 7.01
C GLN A 196 -6.72 -12.23 5.49
N ALA A 197 -7.35 -13.15 4.76
CA ALA A 197 -7.73 -13.13 3.36
C ALA A 197 -8.75 -14.26 3.12
N PRO A 198 -9.56 -14.24 2.06
CA PRO A 198 -10.52 -15.31 1.75
C PRO A 198 -9.87 -16.55 1.12
N GLN A 199 -8.61 -16.89 1.47
CA GLN A 199 -7.78 -17.88 0.79
C GLN A 199 -8.43 -19.26 0.67
N GLN A 200 -8.98 -19.79 1.76
CA GLN A 200 -9.62 -21.10 1.73
C GLN A 200 -10.92 -21.06 0.93
N PHE A 201 -11.72 -20.00 1.09
CA PHE A 201 -13.00 -19.87 0.40
C PHE A 201 -12.85 -19.78 -1.11
N LYS A 202 -11.88 -19.00 -1.62
CA LYS A 202 -11.67 -18.90 -3.06
C LYS A 202 -11.23 -20.22 -3.69
N GLN A 203 -10.39 -21.00 -3.01
CA GLN A 203 -10.00 -22.33 -3.48
C GLN A 203 -11.18 -23.32 -3.42
N LEU A 204 -12.03 -23.23 -2.38
CA LEU A 204 -13.29 -24.00 -2.32
C LEU A 204 -14.27 -23.63 -3.43
N LEU A 205 -14.32 -22.36 -3.84
CA LEU A 205 -15.14 -21.94 -4.99
C LEU A 205 -14.66 -22.61 -6.29
N MET A 206 -13.34 -22.72 -6.51
CA MET A 206 -12.79 -23.45 -7.66
C MET A 206 -13.20 -24.92 -7.63
N THR A 207 -13.11 -25.56 -6.47
CA THR A 207 -13.56 -26.95 -6.26
C THR A 207 -15.09 -27.10 -6.42
N SER A 208 -15.84 -26.03 -6.18
CA SER A 208 -17.30 -25.99 -6.34
C SER A 208 -17.77 -25.80 -7.79
N GLY A 209 -16.83 -25.72 -8.76
CA GLY A 209 -17.14 -25.60 -10.18
C GLY A 209 -17.29 -24.16 -10.68
N PHE A 210 -16.88 -23.15 -9.91
CA PHE A 210 -16.75 -21.79 -10.41
C PHE A 210 -15.43 -21.67 -11.19
N ASP A 211 -15.46 -20.97 -12.32
CA ASP A 211 -14.32 -20.86 -13.23
C ASP A 211 -13.44 -19.65 -12.90
N ARG A 212 -14.06 -18.49 -12.68
CA ARG A 212 -13.39 -17.21 -12.40
C ARG A 212 -14.10 -16.45 -11.28
N TYR A 213 -13.39 -16.24 -10.21
CA TYR A 213 -13.87 -15.54 -9.01
C TYR A 213 -13.06 -14.28 -8.78
N PHE A 214 -13.72 -13.21 -8.36
CA PHE A 214 -13.07 -12.10 -7.68
C PHE A 214 -13.93 -11.53 -6.56
N GLN A 215 -13.30 -10.76 -5.68
CA GLN A 215 -13.96 -9.99 -4.63
C GLN A 215 -13.12 -8.77 -4.30
N ILE A 216 -13.77 -7.63 -4.02
CA ILE A 216 -13.12 -6.55 -3.30
C ILE A 216 -13.16 -6.93 -1.81
N ALA A 217 -12.17 -7.70 -1.40
CA ALA A 217 -12.17 -8.42 -0.13
C ALA A 217 -11.69 -7.55 1.02
N PRO A 218 -12.47 -7.38 2.11
CA PRO A 218 -11.94 -6.87 3.36
C PRO A 218 -11.06 -7.94 4.02
N CYS A 219 -9.84 -7.55 4.39
CA CYS A 219 -8.85 -8.39 5.05
C CYS A 219 -8.48 -7.76 6.39
N PHE A 220 -8.23 -8.59 7.40
CA PHE A 220 -7.97 -8.16 8.77
C PHE A 220 -6.70 -8.82 9.30
N ARG A 221 -5.71 -8.02 9.70
CA ARG A 221 -4.46 -8.52 10.26
C ARG A 221 -4.05 -7.68 11.45
N ASP A 222 -3.79 -8.32 12.59
CA ASP A 222 -3.25 -7.67 13.78
C ASP A 222 -1.73 -7.53 13.63
N GLU A 223 -1.33 -6.49 12.92
CA GLU A 223 0.06 -6.19 12.57
C GLU A 223 0.37 -4.70 12.77
N ASP A 224 1.65 -4.41 12.96
CA ASP A 224 2.11 -3.03 13.13
C ASP A 224 1.92 -2.18 11.87
N ALA A 225 1.57 -0.92 12.07
CA ALA A 225 1.43 0.06 11.00
C ALA A 225 2.77 0.39 10.34
N ARG A 226 2.73 0.59 9.02
CA ARG A 226 3.83 1.15 8.21
C ARG A 226 3.29 2.24 7.30
N GLY A 227 4.15 2.91 6.55
CA GLY A 227 3.71 3.87 5.53
C GLY A 227 2.78 3.23 4.50
N ASP A 228 3.11 2.02 4.04
CA ASP A 228 2.39 1.24 3.04
C ASP A 228 1.43 0.19 3.62
N ARG A 229 1.22 0.19 4.95
CA ARG A 229 0.34 -0.76 5.65
C ARG A 229 -0.45 -0.09 6.76
N SER A 230 -1.79 -0.14 6.68
CA SER A 230 -2.68 0.24 7.78
C SER A 230 -2.78 -0.90 8.79
N PRO A 231 -2.83 -0.62 10.09
CA PRO A 231 -3.18 -1.64 11.07
C PRO A 231 -4.66 -2.02 10.92
N GLY A 232 -4.99 -3.26 11.27
CA GLY A 232 -6.36 -3.74 11.28
C GLY A 232 -6.86 -4.15 9.91
N GLU A 233 -7.71 -3.34 9.28
CA GLU A 233 -8.36 -3.68 8.01
C GLU A 233 -7.70 -3.04 6.79
N PHE A 234 -7.72 -3.77 5.68
CA PHE A 234 -7.33 -3.30 4.35
C PHE A 234 -8.12 -4.05 3.28
N TYR A 235 -8.04 -3.61 2.03
CA TYR A 235 -8.83 -4.18 0.94
C TYR A 235 -7.95 -4.73 -0.18
N GLN A 236 -8.32 -5.91 -0.69
CA GLN A 236 -7.66 -6.53 -1.83
C GLN A 236 -8.66 -6.74 -2.98
N LEU A 237 -8.17 -6.65 -4.21
CA LEU A 237 -8.78 -7.33 -5.33
C LEU A 237 -8.36 -8.81 -5.20
N ASP A 238 -9.16 -9.62 -4.54
CA ASP A 238 -8.88 -11.04 -4.42
C ASP A 238 -9.46 -11.79 -5.61
N MET A 239 -8.65 -12.58 -6.33
CA MET A 239 -9.10 -13.34 -7.50
C MET A 239 -8.50 -14.74 -7.54
N GLU A 240 -9.27 -15.67 -8.15
CA GLU A 240 -8.85 -17.04 -8.37
C GLU A 240 -9.47 -17.57 -9.66
N MET A 241 -8.76 -18.43 -10.40
CA MET A 241 -9.16 -19.03 -11.68
C MET A 241 -8.96 -20.53 -11.64
N ALA A 242 -9.99 -21.30 -12.00
CA ALA A 242 -9.88 -22.73 -12.21
C ALA A 242 -9.21 -23.03 -13.56
N PHE A 243 -8.55 -24.20 -13.63
CA PHE A 243 -7.84 -24.69 -14.83
C PHE A 243 -6.76 -23.71 -15.34
N ALA A 244 -6.17 -22.93 -14.43
CA ALA A 244 -5.23 -21.87 -14.75
C ALA A 244 -3.82 -22.19 -14.26
N ALA A 245 -2.84 -21.74 -15.02
CA ALA A 245 -1.43 -21.69 -14.69
C ALA A 245 -0.98 -20.26 -14.34
N GLN A 246 0.28 -20.09 -14.00
CA GLN A 246 0.88 -18.79 -13.67
C GLN A 246 0.68 -17.76 -14.79
N ASP A 247 0.90 -18.16 -16.04
CA ASP A 247 0.82 -17.25 -17.19
C ASP A 247 -0.60 -16.74 -17.46
N ASP A 248 -1.63 -17.53 -17.12
CA ASP A 248 -3.02 -17.09 -17.24
C ASP A 248 -3.32 -15.96 -16.25
N VAL A 249 -2.83 -16.06 -15.01
CA VAL A 249 -2.96 -15.01 -14.01
C VAL A 249 -2.21 -13.75 -14.43
N PHE A 250 -0.98 -13.90 -14.96
CA PHE A 250 -0.19 -12.77 -15.44
C PHE A 250 -0.90 -12.03 -16.56
N ALA A 251 -1.44 -12.75 -17.54
CA ALA A 251 -2.16 -12.16 -18.66
C ALA A 251 -3.35 -11.30 -18.20
N ILE A 252 -4.15 -11.78 -17.24
CA ILE A 252 -5.28 -11.02 -16.69
C ILE A 252 -4.80 -9.75 -15.98
N ILE A 253 -3.80 -9.85 -15.13
CA ILE A 253 -3.29 -8.70 -14.37
C ILE A 253 -2.63 -7.66 -15.29
N GLU A 254 -1.88 -8.11 -16.29
CA GLU A 254 -1.23 -7.25 -17.29
C GLU A 254 -2.23 -6.57 -18.24
N ASP A 255 -3.45 -7.10 -18.36
CA ASP A 255 -4.52 -6.46 -19.12
C ASP A 255 -5.40 -5.55 -18.25
N VAL A 256 -5.59 -5.87 -16.97
CA VAL A 256 -6.47 -5.13 -16.05
C VAL A 256 -5.79 -3.90 -15.45
N LEU A 257 -4.57 -4.02 -14.90
CA LEU A 257 -3.97 -2.94 -14.10
C LEU A 257 -3.40 -1.78 -14.93
N PRO A 258 -2.66 -1.98 -16.03
CA PRO A 258 -2.07 -0.86 -16.77
C PRO A 258 -3.08 0.18 -17.26
N PRO A 259 -4.26 -0.16 -17.82
CA PRO A 259 -5.24 0.84 -18.20
C PRO A 259 -5.76 1.69 -17.01
N ILE A 260 -5.85 1.08 -15.82
CA ILE A 260 -6.26 1.76 -14.59
C ILE A 260 -5.17 2.75 -14.15
N PHE A 261 -3.90 2.32 -14.17
CA PHE A 261 -2.76 3.18 -13.86
C PHE A 261 -2.60 4.31 -14.87
N ALA A 262 -2.77 4.05 -16.16
CA ALA A 262 -2.74 5.07 -17.21
C ALA A 262 -3.84 6.13 -17.05
N LYS A 263 -5.04 5.70 -16.63
CA LYS A 263 -6.20 6.61 -16.50
C LYS A 263 -6.19 7.43 -15.22
N TYR A 264 -5.74 6.86 -14.12
CA TYR A 264 -5.89 7.46 -12.79
C TYR A 264 -4.57 7.84 -12.14
N GLY A 265 -3.44 7.39 -12.69
CA GLY A 265 -2.11 7.68 -12.17
C GLY A 265 -1.59 9.06 -12.58
N LYS A 266 -0.57 9.51 -11.88
CA LYS A 266 0.12 10.78 -12.14
C LYS A 266 1.22 10.64 -13.20
N TYR A 267 1.72 9.41 -13.42
CA TYR A 267 2.90 9.13 -14.23
C TYR A 267 2.59 8.18 -15.38
N ASN A 268 3.47 8.13 -16.35
CA ASN A 268 3.40 7.19 -17.46
C ASN A 268 3.81 5.78 -17.00
N ILE A 269 3.29 4.76 -17.69
CA ILE A 269 3.71 3.38 -17.49
C ILE A 269 4.89 3.10 -18.42
N ALA A 270 6.02 2.68 -17.85
CA ALA A 270 7.22 2.33 -18.61
C ALA A 270 7.23 0.85 -19.04
N SER A 271 6.60 -0.02 -18.23
CA SER A 271 6.52 -1.45 -18.51
C SER A 271 5.49 -1.77 -19.59
N SER A 272 5.85 -2.63 -20.52
CA SER A 272 4.91 -3.22 -21.49
C SER A 272 4.66 -4.69 -21.16
N ALA A 273 3.45 -5.18 -21.41
CA ALA A 273 3.17 -6.60 -21.31
C ALA A 273 3.90 -7.40 -22.42
N PRO A 274 4.44 -8.59 -22.12
CA PRO A 274 4.55 -9.20 -20.81
C PRO A 274 5.56 -8.47 -19.91
N PHE A 275 5.23 -8.29 -18.63
CA PHE A 275 6.14 -7.65 -17.69
C PHE A 275 7.40 -8.47 -17.44
N ARG A 276 8.50 -7.79 -17.12
CA ARG A 276 9.76 -8.43 -16.77
C ARG A 276 9.58 -9.39 -15.61
N ARG A 277 10.08 -10.63 -15.77
CA ARG A 277 10.10 -11.66 -14.71
C ARG A 277 11.53 -11.74 -14.16
N ILE A 278 11.63 -11.74 -12.84
CA ILE A 278 12.90 -11.81 -12.10
C ILE A 278 12.73 -12.93 -11.08
N ALA A 279 13.61 -13.92 -11.10
CA ALA A 279 13.60 -14.96 -10.08
C ALA A 279 13.91 -14.35 -8.70
N TYR A 280 13.28 -14.82 -7.64
CA TYR A 280 13.48 -14.33 -6.26
C TYR A 280 14.98 -14.26 -5.89
N LYS A 281 15.71 -15.32 -6.18
CA LYS A 281 17.15 -15.38 -5.93
C LYS A 281 17.91 -14.27 -6.68
N ASP A 282 17.58 -14.05 -7.94
CA ASP A 282 18.22 -13.02 -8.78
C ASP A 282 17.85 -11.62 -8.31
N ALA A 283 16.64 -11.41 -7.83
CA ALA A 283 16.22 -10.14 -7.24
C ALA A 283 17.03 -9.79 -5.99
N LEU A 284 17.22 -10.75 -5.08
CA LEU A 284 18.05 -10.57 -3.88
C LEU A 284 19.54 -10.39 -4.24
N GLU A 285 20.03 -11.10 -5.25
CA GLU A 285 21.43 -10.98 -5.67
C GLU A 285 21.72 -9.65 -6.37
N THR A 286 20.81 -9.17 -7.21
CA THR A 286 21.00 -7.97 -8.04
C THR A 286 20.57 -6.68 -7.34
N TYR A 287 19.46 -6.72 -6.59
CA TYR A 287 18.85 -5.52 -6.01
C TYR A 287 18.85 -5.51 -4.48
N GLY A 288 19.27 -6.60 -3.84
CA GLY A 288 19.24 -6.76 -2.39
C GLY A 288 17.81 -6.77 -1.80
N SER A 289 16.80 -7.00 -2.63
CA SER A 289 15.38 -6.98 -2.25
C SER A 289 14.55 -7.83 -3.22
N ASP A 290 13.53 -8.49 -2.68
CA ASP A 290 12.45 -9.13 -3.42
C ASP A 290 11.41 -8.12 -3.98
N LYS A 291 11.59 -6.83 -3.69
CA LYS A 291 10.74 -5.73 -4.13
C LYS A 291 11.59 -4.62 -4.78
N PRO A 292 12.25 -4.92 -5.93
CA PRO A 292 13.13 -3.96 -6.57
C PRO A 292 12.36 -2.74 -7.10
N ASP A 293 12.93 -1.56 -6.92
CA ASP A 293 12.46 -0.35 -7.60
C ASP A 293 13.20 -0.19 -8.92
N LEU A 294 12.59 -0.65 -10.01
CA LEU A 294 13.22 -0.63 -11.35
C LEU A 294 13.30 0.77 -11.98
N ARG A 295 12.79 1.81 -11.30
CA ARG A 295 13.06 3.21 -11.67
C ARG A 295 14.50 3.61 -11.37
N ILE A 296 15.16 2.85 -10.48
CA ILE A 296 16.55 3.04 -10.07
C ILE A 296 17.43 2.15 -10.95
N ASP A 297 18.43 2.72 -11.60
CA ASP A 297 19.37 2.02 -12.49
C ASP A 297 20.56 1.35 -11.76
N LEU A 298 20.58 1.45 -10.42
CA LEU A 298 21.64 0.86 -9.60
C LEU A 298 21.41 -0.63 -9.35
N THR A 299 22.51 -1.39 -9.45
CA THR A 299 22.54 -2.82 -9.11
C THR A 299 23.76 -3.14 -8.26
N CYS A 300 23.70 -4.21 -7.50
CA CYS A 300 24.86 -4.66 -6.74
C CYS A 300 25.64 -5.77 -7.48
N LYS A 301 26.90 -5.91 -7.07
CA LYS A 301 27.77 -7.00 -7.46
C LYS A 301 28.34 -7.68 -6.22
N ASN A 302 28.35 -9.00 -6.24
CA ASN A 302 29.04 -9.78 -5.21
C ASN A 302 30.55 -9.73 -5.49
N ILE A 303 31.32 -9.32 -4.49
CA ILE A 303 32.78 -9.17 -4.56
C ILE A 303 33.48 -9.90 -3.40
N SER A 304 32.78 -10.86 -2.76
CA SER A 304 33.24 -11.56 -1.57
C SER A 304 34.57 -12.29 -1.78
N ASP A 305 34.77 -12.87 -2.96
CA ASP A 305 35.98 -13.62 -3.33
C ASP A 305 37.26 -12.75 -3.35
N LEU A 306 37.14 -11.43 -3.52
CA LEU A 306 38.27 -10.51 -3.47
C LEU A 306 38.75 -10.26 -2.03
N PHE A 307 37.99 -10.69 -1.01
CA PHE A 307 38.25 -10.38 0.39
C PHE A 307 38.38 -11.59 1.29
N THR A 308 38.59 -12.79 0.74
CA THR A 308 38.77 -14.01 1.51
C THR A 308 39.89 -13.89 2.56
N GLU A 309 41.04 -13.28 2.16
CA GLU A 309 42.22 -13.05 3.00
C GLU A 309 42.42 -11.56 3.34
N SER A 310 41.35 -10.77 3.40
CA SER A 310 41.43 -9.35 3.67
C SER A 310 42.01 -9.06 5.07
N GLU A 311 42.84 -8.04 5.20
CA GLU A 311 43.28 -7.48 6.49
C GLU A 311 42.18 -6.66 7.18
N PHE A 312 41.10 -6.33 6.46
CA PHE A 312 39.97 -5.61 7.01
C PHE A 312 38.93 -6.60 7.53
N GLU A 313 38.94 -6.82 8.85
CA GLU A 313 38.11 -7.82 9.52
C GLU A 313 36.62 -7.83 9.10
N PRO A 314 35.94 -6.66 8.89
CA PRO A 314 34.54 -6.66 8.43
C PRO A 314 34.30 -7.30 7.04
N PHE A 315 35.35 -7.44 6.22
CA PHE A 315 35.25 -8.06 4.87
C PHE A 315 35.80 -9.47 4.83
N LYS A 316 36.71 -9.81 5.74
CA LYS A 316 37.45 -11.07 5.73
C LYS A 316 36.53 -12.30 5.79
N GLY A 317 36.50 -13.05 4.69
CA GLY A 317 35.67 -14.26 4.61
C GLY A 317 34.17 -14.03 4.72
N GLN A 318 33.70 -12.79 4.61
CA GLN A 318 32.29 -12.42 4.69
C GLN A 318 31.66 -12.29 3.30
N THR A 319 30.32 -12.35 3.27
CA THR A 319 29.59 -11.86 2.07
C THR A 319 29.82 -10.37 1.94
N VAL A 320 30.37 -9.91 0.80
CA VAL A 320 30.63 -8.52 0.49
C VAL A 320 29.93 -8.14 -0.81
N LYS A 321 28.98 -7.22 -0.74
CA LYS A 321 28.21 -6.72 -1.87
C LYS A 321 28.50 -5.24 -2.07
N ALA A 322 28.74 -4.83 -3.31
CA ALA A 322 29.08 -3.46 -3.69
C ALA A 322 28.09 -2.89 -4.69
N VAL A 323 27.71 -1.64 -4.51
CA VAL A 323 26.85 -0.88 -5.43
C VAL A 323 27.67 0.28 -6.00
N PRO A 324 28.09 0.21 -7.27
CA PRO A 324 28.75 1.32 -7.95
C PRO A 324 27.72 2.37 -8.37
N ILE A 325 28.02 3.63 -8.12
CA ILE A 325 27.17 4.79 -8.39
C ILE A 325 28.01 5.78 -9.22
N SER A 326 27.78 5.79 -10.52
CA SER A 326 28.50 6.65 -11.45
C SER A 326 28.12 8.12 -11.30
N ASN A 327 28.98 9.01 -11.77
CA ASN A 327 28.73 10.46 -11.77
C ASN A 327 28.29 11.03 -10.41
N CYS A 328 28.82 10.48 -9.32
CA CYS A 328 28.44 10.87 -7.97
C CYS A 328 29.26 12.10 -7.51
N HIS A 329 28.57 13.23 -7.38
CA HIS A 329 29.15 14.51 -6.92
C HIS A 329 28.88 14.81 -5.44
N LEU A 330 28.37 13.83 -4.68
CA LEU A 330 28.13 14.00 -3.24
C LEU A 330 29.46 14.27 -2.50
N THR A 331 29.40 15.20 -1.55
CA THR A 331 30.48 15.46 -0.61
C THR A 331 30.59 14.32 0.42
N ARG A 332 31.74 14.16 1.03
CA ARG A 332 31.98 13.18 2.11
C ARG A 332 30.89 13.24 3.18
N LYS A 333 30.51 14.45 3.64
CA LYS A 333 29.49 14.65 4.68
C LYS A 333 28.10 14.15 4.25
N GLN A 334 27.75 14.35 2.97
CA GLN A 334 26.49 13.86 2.41
C GLN A 334 26.47 12.33 2.30
N ILE A 335 27.59 11.73 1.83
CA ILE A 335 27.75 10.28 1.75
C ILE A 335 27.61 9.64 3.14
N GLU A 336 28.35 10.15 4.13
CA GLU A 336 28.34 9.64 5.50
C GLU A 336 26.95 9.77 6.15
N LYS A 337 26.22 10.87 5.85
CA LYS A 337 24.84 11.04 6.33
C LYS A 337 23.90 9.99 5.72
N LEU A 338 23.88 9.84 4.38
CA LEU A 338 23.03 8.86 3.72
C LEU A 338 23.35 7.42 4.17
N LEU A 339 24.65 7.13 4.36
CA LEU A 339 25.08 5.84 4.86
C LEU A 339 24.57 5.56 6.27
N THR A 340 24.66 6.56 7.18
CA THR A 340 24.11 6.45 8.53
C THR A 340 22.61 6.22 8.52
N ASP A 341 21.87 6.91 7.65
CA ASP A 341 20.43 6.68 7.48
C ASP A 341 20.13 5.23 7.04
N CYS A 342 20.95 4.66 6.14
CA CYS A 342 20.87 3.27 5.73
C CYS A 342 21.20 2.29 6.88
N GLU A 343 22.24 2.58 7.65
CA GLU A 343 22.66 1.78 8.82
C GLU A 343 21.55 1.68 9.87
N VAL A 344 20.87 2.79 10.15
CA VAL A 344 19.72 2.82 11.07
C VAL A 344 18.59 1.94 10.57
N GLN A 345 18.26 1.99 9.27
CA GLN A 345 17.19 1.18 8.68
C GLN A 345 17.52 -0.32 8.64
N ALA A 346 18.75 -0.65 8.30
CA ALA A 346 19.19 -2.04 8.16
C ALA A 346 19.63 -2.70 9.48
N GLY A 347 20.00 -1.89 10.48
CA GLY A 347 20.56 -2.35 11.76
C GLY A 347 22.00 -2.85 11.66
N VAL A 348 22.71 -2.54 10.56
CA VAL A 348 24.09 -2.99 10.31
C VAL A 348 24.92 -1.88 9.66
N LYS A 349 26.24 -1.95 9.86
CA LYS A 349 27.17 -0.93 9.37
C LYS A 349 27.43 -1.08 7.86
N GLY A 350 27.44 0.06 7.14
CA GLY A 350 27.82 0.17 5.76
C GLY A 350 29.21 0.77 5.58
N TYR A 351 29.77 0.62 4.39
CA TYR A 351 31.10 1.13 4.04
C TYR A 351 31.04 1.83 2.68
N TRP A 352 32.06 2.61 2.37
CA TRP A 352 32.16 3.29 1.07
C TRP A 352 33.60 3.58 0.69
N PHE A 353 33.85 3.71 -0.60
CA PHE A 353 35.04 4.30 -1.19
C PHE A 353 34.67 4.97 -2.52
N LYS A 354 35.55 5.79 -3.07
CA LYS A 354 35.29 6.51 -4.32
C LYS A 354 36.49 6.38 -5.24
N MET A 355 36.24 6.22 -6.55
CA MET A 355 37.24 6.47 -7.58
C MET A 355 37.23 7.97 -7.90
N ASP A 356 38.33 8.64 -7.71
CA ASP A 356 38.47 10.08 -7.96
C ASP A 356 38.64 10.39 -9.47
N GLU A 357 38.83 11.65 -9.80
CA GLU A 357 39.02 12.11 -11.19
C GLU A 357 40.30 11.61 -11.81
N ASN A 358 41.33 11.25 -11.02
CA ASN A 358 42.62 10.73 -11.46
C ASN A 358 42.62 9.20 -11.58
N GLY A 359 41.49 8.53 -11.26
CA GLY A 359 41.39 7.07 -11.27
C GLY A 359 41.99 6.41 -10.02
N GLU A 360 42.18 7.16 -8.94
CA GLU A 360 42.67 6.62 -7.67
C GLU A 360 41.51 6.35 -6.67
N LEU A 361 41.67 5.29 -5.84
CA LEU A 361 40.71 4.98 -4.82
C LEU A 361 40.93 5.87 -3.59
N ALA A 362 39.89 6.57 -3.15
CA ALA A 362 39.95 7.54 -2.07
C ALA A 362 38.74 7.45 -1.13
N GLY A 363 38.90 7.92 0.09
CA GLY A 363 37.84 8.02 1.11
C GLY A 363 37.47 6.69 1.77
N GLY A 364 36.69 6.75 2.83
CA GLY A 364 36.14 5.59 3.53
C GLY A 364 37.12 4.45 3.78
N VAL A 365 36.83 3.29 3.17
CA VAL A 365 37.66 2.07 3.29
C VAL A 365 38.66 1.89 2.16
N ALA A 366 38.94 2.93 1.35
CA ALA A 366 39.81 2.86 0.16
C ALA A 366 41.17 2.19 0.44
N LYS A 367 41.80 2.48 1.58
CA LYS A 367 43.11 1.92 1.97
C LYS A 367 43.10 0.37 2.08
N PHE A 368 41.95 -0.21 2.42
CA PHE A 368 41.80 -1.65 2.61
C PHE A 368 41.44 -2.40 1.33
N VAL A 369 41.00 -1.68 0.30
CA VAL A 369 40.61 -2.25 -1.01
C VAL A 369 41.61 -1.93 -2.10
N GLN A 370 42.69 -1.19 -1.80
CA GLN A 370 43.72 -0.79 -2.75
C GLN A 370 44.42 -2.00 -3.40
N GLY A 371 44.64 -3.09 -2.65
CA GLY A 371 45.30 -4.29 -3.15
C GLY A 371 44.53 -5.05 -4.23
N CYS A 372 43.21 -4.81 -4.36
CA CYS A 372 42.39 -5.41 -5.41
C CYS A 372 41.79 -4.37 -6.37
N LYS A 373 42.41 -3.17 -6.49
CA LYS A 373 41.95 -2.06 -7.33
C LYS A 373 41.58 -2.48 -8.75
N ASP A 374 42.47 -3.18 -9.46
CA ASP A 374 42.26 -3.56 -10.85
C ASP A 374 41.06 -4.53 -11.01
N ALA A 375 40.95 -5.51 -10.11
CA ALA A 375 39.79 -6.43 -10.07
C ALA A 375 38.48 -5.70 -9.76
N LEU A 376 38.50 -4.68 -8.90
CA LEU A 376 37.33 -3.84 -8.61
C LEU A 376 36.93 -3.00 -9.82
N ILE A 377 37.89 -2.41 -10.52
CA ILE A 377 37.63 -1.64 -11.74
C ILE A 377 36.95 -2.52 -12.79
N GLU A 378 37.48 -3.70 -13.04
CA GLU A 378 36.93 -4.64 -14.03
C GLU A 378 35.54 -5.11 -13.64
N ARG A 379 35.35 -5.59 -12.40
CA ARG A 379 34.09 -6.19 -11.94
C ARG A 379 32.96 -5.18 -11.75
N LEU A 380 33.28 -4.00 -11.22
CA LEU A 380 32.28 -2.96 -10.91
C LEU A 380 32.15 -1.94 -12.05
N GLY A 381 33.00 -1.97 -13.07
CA GLY A 381 32.99 -0.99 -14.16
C GLY A 381 33.31 0.42 -13.66
N LEU A 382 34.29 0.55 -12.74
CA LEU A 382 34.59 1.85 -12.13
C LEU A 382 35.18 2.83 -13.15
N THR A 383 34.63 4.03 -13.13
CA THR A 383 35.11 5.19 -13.90
C THR A 383 35.35 6.37 -12.93
N ALA A 384 35.94 7.45 -13.46
CA ALA A 384 36.13 8.67 -12.67
C ALA A 384 34.80 9.13 -12.03
N ASN A 385 34.87 9.60 -10.80
CA ASN A 385 33.70 10.06 -9.99
C ASN A 385 32.66 8.95 -9.69
N THR A 386 33.09 7.67 -9.66
CA THR A 386 32.21 6.58 -9.18
C THR A 386 32.34 6.42 -7.67
N LEU A 387 31.22 6.60 -6.94
CA LEU A 387 31.10 6.19 -5.55
C LEU A 387 30.73 4.70 -5.49
N VAL A 388 31.38 3.95 -4.60
CA VAL A 388 31.01 2.56 -4.31
C VAL A 388 30.55 2.49 -2.86
N VAL A 389 29.29 2.11 -2.63
CA VAL A 389 28.79 1.80 -1.30
C VAL A 389 28.77 0.28 -1.11
N VAL A 390 29.18 -0.18 0.08
CA VAL A 390 29.49 -1.58 0.34
C VAL A 390 28.75 -2.07 1.57
N ALA A 391 28.10 -3.23 1.44
CA ALA A 391 27.50 -4.00 2.51
C ALA A 391 28.33 -5.26 2.77
N ALA A 392 28.55 -5.62 4.03
CA ALA A 392 29.30 -6.81 4.40
C ALA A 392 28.65 -7.58 5.57
N GLY A 393 28.91 -8.90 5.62
CA GLY A 393 28.41 -9.81 6.66
C GLY A 393 27.09 -10.48 6.34
N ALA A 394 26.50 -11.13 7.33
CA ALA A 394 25.25 -11.92 7.19
C ALA A 394 24.07 -11.10 6.65
N SER A 395 23.97 -9.81 7.02
CA SER A 395 22.91 -8.91 6.59
C SER A 395 23.27 -8.08 5.35
N ALA A 396 24.31 -8.45 4.60
CA ALA A 396 24.78 -7.70 3.43
C ALA A 396 23.68 -7.50 2.38
N THR A 397 22.86 -8.52 2.10
CA THR A 397 21.76 -8.43 1.14
C THR A 397 20.71 -7.40 1.57
N LYS A 398 20.25 -7.43 2.84
CA LYS A 398 19.29 -6.47 3.39
C LYS A 398 19.82 -5.03 3.30
N LEU A 399 21.06 -4.79 3.73
CA LEU A 399 21.67 -3.45 3.64
C LEU A 399 21.81 -3.00 2.19
N THR A 400 22.17 -3.89 1.27
CA THR A 400 22.30 -3.56 -0.17
C THR A 400 21.00 -2.99 -0.74
N GLY A 401 19.85 -3.60 -0.43
CA GLY A 401 18.54 -3.08 -0.88
C GLY A 401 18.28 -1.66 -0.36
N VAL A 402 18.59 -1.40 0.91
CA VAL A 402 18.47 -0.07 1.50
C VAL A 402 19.42 0.93 0.84
N LEU A 403 20.68 0.54 0.57
CA LEU A 403 21.68 1.37 -0.13
C LEU A 403 21.22 1.75 -1.53
N ILE A 404 20.76 0.79 -2.33
CA ILE A 404 20.27 1.04 -3.70
C ILE A 404 19.10 2.04 -3.66
N LYS A 405 18.12 1.81 -2.82
CA LYS A 405 16.94 2.69 -2.70
C LYS A 405 17.33 4.10 -2.26
N THR A 406 18.15 4.21 -1.21
CA THR A 406 18.52 5.51 -0.62
C THR A 406 19.42 6.30 -1.56
N PHE A 407 20.49 5.71 -2.08
CA PHE A 407 21.41 6.42 -2.95
C PHE A 407 20.79 6.69 -4.32
N GLY A 408 20.04 5.74 -4.90
CA GLY A 408 19.31 5.94 -6.15
C GLY A 408 18.35 7.13 -6.12
N ALA A 409 17.63 7.31 -5.01
CA ALA A 409 16.72 8.43 -4.83
C ALA A 409 17.40 9.80 -4.59
N ASN A 410 18.65 9.81 -4.09
CA ASN A 410 19.36 11.02 -3.65
C ASN A 410 20.54 11.41 -4.55
N VAL A 411 21.00 10.55 -5.47
CA VAL A 411 22.02 10.88 -6.46
C VAL A 411 21.33 11.18 -7.79
N GLU A 412 21.61 12.36 -8.33
CA GLU A 412 21.00 12.82 -9.58
C GLU A 412 21.32 11.88 -10.74
N GLY A 413 20.31 11.60 -11.57
CA GLY A 413 20.43 10.77 -12.77
C GLY A 413 20.16 9.29 -12.55
N HIS A 414 20.06 8.79 -11.32
CA HIS A 414 19.92 7.36 -11.03
C HIS A 414 18.47 6.90 -10.76
N MET A 415 17.49 7.80 -10.73
CA MET A 415 16.08 7.46 -10.54
C MET A 415 15.18 8.31 -11.43
N ASP A 416 14.38 7.66 -12.26
CA ASP A 416 13.27 8.31 -12.97
C ASP A 416 12.00 8.26 -12.12
N LYS A 417 11.65 9.39 -11.50
CA LYS A 417 10.53 9.50 -10.55
C LYS A 417 9.16 9.57 -11.22
N GLU A 418 9.08 9.85 -12.52
CA GLU A 418 7.84 10.17 -13.22
C GLU A 418 7.30 9.00 -14.05
N ARG A 419 7.52 7.76 -13.57
CA ARG A 419 7.00 6.56 -14.23
C ARG A 419 6.53 5.50 -13.26
N TYR A 420 5.63 4.64 -13.72
CA TYR A 420 5.31 3.36 -13.10
C TYR A 420 6.05 2.25 -13.83
N GLU A 421 6.74 1.40 -13.09
CA GLU A 421 7.45 0.28 -13.65
C GLU A 421 7.13 -1.00 -12.88
N PHE A 422 6.50 -1.94 -13.60
CA PHE A 422 6.06 -3.22 -13.06
C PHE A 422 7.08 -4.31 -13.34
N CYS A 423 7.19 -5.27 -12.43
CA CYS A 423 7.85 -6.54 -12.67
C CYS A 423 7.19 -7.64 -11.85
N TRP A 424 7.38 -8.86 -12.29
CA TRP A 424 7.06 -10.07 -11.55
C TRP A 424 8.30 -10.58 -10.83
N ILE A 425 8.17 -10.91 -9.55
CA ILE A 425 9.14 -11.73 -8.83
C ILE A 425 8.55 -13.13 -8.78
N VAL A 426 9.33 -14.11 -9.22
CA VAL A 426 8.88 -15.51 -9.39
C VAL A 426 9.84 -16.48 -8.69
N ASP A 427 9.47 -17.76 -8.61
CA ASP A 427 10.32 -18.83 -8.07
C ASP A 427 10.77 -18.58 -6.62
N PHE A 428 9.81 -18.21 -5.76
CA PHE A 428 10.06 -18.04 -4.33
C PHE A 428 10.49 -19.37 -3.69
N PRO A 429 11.31 -19.36 -2.62
CA PRO A 429 11.57 -20.55 -1.84
C PRO A 429 10.26 -21.05 -1.20
N MET A 430 10.05 -22.37 -1.17
CA MET A 430 8.89 -22.95 -0.51
C MET A 430 9.08 -23.01 1.01
N TYR A 431 10.31 -23.20 1.45
CA TYR A 431 10.67 -23.35 2.85
C TYR A 431 11.80 -22.39 3.23
N GLU A 432 11.82 -22.03 4.51
CA GLU A 432 12.87 -21.25 5.16
C GLU A 432 13.14 -21.79 6.58
N ILE A 433 14.20 -21.32 7.21
CA ILE A 433 14.42 -21.55 8.64
C ILE A 433 13.79 -20.37 9.38
N GLY A 434 12.81 -20.63 10.21
CA GLY A 434 12.15 -19.62 11.02
C GLY A 434 13.14 -18.93 11.97
N ASP A 435 13.13 -17.59 11.99
CA ASP A 435 14.05 -16.79 12.80
C ASP A 435 13.90 -17.05 14.31
N GLU A 436 12.67 -17.29 14.77
CA GLU A 436 12.39 -17.55 16.20
C GLU A 436 12.47 -19.02 16.56
N SER A 437 11.97 -19.89 15.68
CA SER A 437 11.89 -21.33 15.94
C SER A 437 13.19 -22.07 15.66
N GLY A 438 14.00 -21.57 14.72
CA GLY A 438 15.16 -22.28 14.19
C GLY A 438 14.81 -23.57 13.41
N GLU A 439 13.52 -23.77 13.11
CA GLU A 439 12.97 -24.95 12.47
C GLU A 439 12.62 -24.66 11.01
N LEU A 440 12.45 -25.71 10.21
CA LEU A 440 11.97 -25.58 8.83
C LEU A 440 10.49 -25.18 8.85
N GLU A 441 10.16 -24.06 8.19
CA GLU A 441 8.81 -23.51 8.07
C GLU A 441 8.49 -23.21 6.60
N PHE A 442 7.21 -22.98 6.28
CA PHE A 442 6.84 -22.44 4.97
C PHE A 442 7.26 -20.97 4.88
N CYS A 443 7.94 -20.60 3.80
CA CYS A 443 8.40 -19.22 3.59
C CYS A 443 7.24 -18.22 3.45
N HIS A 444 6.17 -18.62 2.75
CA HIS A 444 4.99 -17.77 2.52
C HIS A 444 3.70 -18.63 2.61
N ASN A 445 2.98 -18.80 1.49
CA ASN A 445 1.70 -19.51 1.47
C ASN A 445 1.90 -21.05 1.41
N PRO A 446 1.48 -21.82 2.44
CA PRO A 446 1.63 -23.26 2.49
C PRO A 446 0.80 -24.01 1.44
N PHE A 447 -0.18 -23.36 0.81
CA PHE A 447 -1.03 -23.94 -0.22
C PHE A 447 -0.50 -23.73 -1.65
N SER A 448 0.73 -23.30 -1.81
CA SER A 448 1.36 -23.16 -3.11
C SER A 448 1.82 -24.50 -3.67
N MET A 449 1.79 -24.65 -4.99
CA MET A 449 2.31 -25.82 -5.67
C MET A 449 3.85 -25.81 -5.60
N PRO A 450 4.49 -26.88 -5.11
CA PRO A 450 5.96 -26.99 -5.10
C PRO A 450 6.51 -27.10 -6.53
N GLY A 451 7.65 -26.49 -6.78
CA GLY A 451 8.40 -26.67 -8.01
C GLY A 451 8.80 -28.13 -8.18
N GLY A 452 8.47 -28.70 -9.35
CA GLY A 452 8.66 -30.12 -9.64
C GLY A 452 7.69 -31.09 -8.93
N GLY A 453 6.67 -30.56 -8.24
CA GLY A 453 5.55 -31.33 -7.70
C GLY A 453 5.93 -32.40 -6.66
N ALA A 454 5.15 -33.48 -6.60
CA ALA A 454 5.36 -34.57 -5.65
C ALA A 454 6.76 -35.20 -5.72
N ALA A 455 7.35 -35.31 -6.90
CA ALA A 455 8.66 -35.94 -7.07
C ALA A 455 9.79 -35.20 -6.35
N THR A 456 9.74 -33.87 -6.31
CA THR A 456 10.71 -33.05 -5.59
C THR A 456 10.56 -33.21 -4.08
N LEU A 457 9.32 -33.21 -3.57
CA LEU A 457 9.02 -33.45 -2.16
C LEU A 457 9.49 -34.86 -1.72
N ASP A 458 9.28 -35.89 -2.55
CA ASP A 458 9.74 -37.27 -2.27
C ASP A 458 11.27 -37.35 -2.13
N LYS A 459 12.02 -36.64 -2.97
CA LYS A 459 13.48 -36.54 -2.85
C LYS A 459 13.89 -35.87 -1.54
N ALA A 460 13.24 -34.77 -1.15
CA ALA A 460 13.52 -34.07 0.10
C ALA A 460 13.19 -34.96 1.33
N ILE A 461 12.05 -35.66 1.31
CA ILE A 461 11.63 -36.56 2.37
C ILE A 461 12.65 -37.70 2.55
N ARG A 462 13.26 -38.20 1.45
CA ARG A 462 14.32 -39.21 1.49
C ARG A 462 15.70 -38.66 1.83
N GLY A 463 15.84 -37.33 1.98
CA GLY A 463 17.12 -36.66 2.24
C GLY A 463 18.06 -36.61 1.04
N GLU A 464 17.55 -36.76 -0.19
CA GLU A 464 18.32 -36.66 -1.44
C GLU A 464 18.61 -35.23 -1.84
N ILE A 465 17.75 -34.29 -1.44
CA ILE A 465 17.92 -32.85 -1.64
C ILE A 465 17.58 -32.11 -0.35
N ASP A 466 18.18 -30.92 -0.20
CA ASP A 466 17.86 -30.01 0.88
C ASP A 466 16.48 -29.35 0.63
N PRO A 467 15.52 -29.43 1.59
CA PRO A 467 14.22 -28.77 1.47
C PRO A 467 14.31 -27.27 1.15
N LEU A 468 15.34 -26.57 1.62
CA LEU A 468 15.58 -25.14 1.34
C LEU A 468 15.85 -24.84 -0.13
N THR A 469 16.14 -25.86 -0.96
CA THR A 469 16.32 -25.71 -2.40
C THR A 469 15.02 -25.81 -3.20
N ILE A 470 13.92 -26.17 -2.56
CA ILE A 470 12.62 -26.31 -3.21
C ILE A 470 12.00 -24.95 -3.41
N THR A 471 11.65 -24.63 -4.68
CA THR A 471 10.88 -23.44 -5.00
C THR A 471 9.37 -23.72 -4.90
N ALA A 472 8.59 -22.68 -4.70
CA ALA A 472 7.15 -22.69 -4.86
C ALA A 472 6.76 -21.95 -6.14
N GLN A 473 5.66 -22.35 -6.77
CA GLN A 473 5.07 -21.60 -7.88
C GLN A 473 4.33 -20.36 -7.35
N GLN A 474 5.06 -19.54 -6.63
CA GLN A 474 4.60 -18.28 -6.07
C GLN A 474 5.16 -17.12 -6.91
N TYR A 475 4.42 -16.02 -6.90
CA TYR A 475 4.78 -14.82 -7.64
C TYR A 475 4.23 -13.57 -6.97
N ASP A 476 5.03 -12.50 -6.98
CA ASP A 476 4.63 -11.17 -6.54
C ASP A 476 4.66 -10.19 -7.70
N LEU A 477 3.65 -9.33 -7.77
CA LEU A 477 3.65 -8.15 -8.62
C LEU A 477 4.24 -6.98 -7.85
N VAL A 478 5.33 -6.44 -8.36
CA VAL A 478 6.01 -5.28 -7.79
C VAL A 478 5.87 -4.09 -8.72
N CYS A 479 5.58 -2.91 -8.17
CA CYS A 479 5.62 -1.64 -8.88
C CYS A 479 6.35 -0.60 -8.03
N ASN A 480 7.40 0.01 -8.60
CA ASN A 480 8.13 1.10 -7.95
C ASN A 480 8.64 0.74 -6.55
N GLY A 481 9.13 -0.48 -6.37
CA GLY A 481 9.66 -0.94 -5.08
C GLY A 481 8.59 -1.28 -4.03
N ILE A 482 7.33 -1.36 -4.42
CA ILE A 482 6.20 -1.75 -3.57
C ILE A 482 5.61 -3.05 -4.11
N GLU A 483 5.49 -4.06 -3.24
CA GLU A 483 4.71 -5.25 -3.51
C GLU A 483 3.22 -4.87 -3.59
N LEU A 484 2.67 -4.89 -4.80
CA LEU A 484 1.25 -4.64 -5.01
C LEU A 484 0.42 -5.86 -4.73
N SER A 485 0.98 -7.04 -4.97
CA SER A 485 0.22 -8.28 -4.90
C SER A 485 1.12 -9.49 -4.74
N SER A 486 0.60 -10.50 -4.04
CA SER A 486 1.17 -11.83 -3.97
C SER A 486 0.15 -12.87 -4.47
N GLY A 487 0.65 -13.90 -5.14
CA GLY A 487 -0.15 -14.97 -5.70
C GLY A 487 0.60 -16.30 -5.83
N ALA A 488 -0.11 -17.34 -6.24
CA ALA A 488 0.49 -18.64 -6.51
C ALA A 488 -0.40 -19.50 -7.43
N VAL A 489 0.23 -20.44 -8.13
CA VAL A 489 -0.44 -21.66 -8.54
C VAL A 489 -0.66 -22.50 -7.30
N ARG A 490 -1.89 -22.97 -7.08
CA ARG A 490 -2.26 -23.62 -5.82
C ARG A 490 -2.02 -25.12 -5.89
N ASN A 491 -1.62 -25.65 -4.76
CA ASN A 491 -1.71 -27.08 -4.56
C ASN A 491 -3.20 -27.49 -4.51
N HIS A 492 -3.58 -28.46 -5.31
CA HIS A 492 -4.93 -29.02 -5.40
C HIS A 492 -4.95 -30.55 -5.22
N ASP A 493 -3.78 -31.13 -4.92
CA ASP A 493 -3.58 -32.57 -4.71
C ASP A 493 -3.39 -32.86 -3.22
N PRO A 494 -4.27 -33.69 -2.61
CA PRO A 494 -4.17 -34.01 -1.17
C PRO A 494 -2.88 -34.76 -0.82
N GLU A 495 -2.30 -35.55 -1.72
CA GLU A 495 -1.04 -36.27 -1.49
C GLU A 495 0.15 -35.28 -1.43
N ILE A 496 0.19 -34.33 -2.38
CA ILE A 496 1.19 -33.26 -2.37
C ILE A 496 1.07 -32.42 -1.09
N MET A 497 -0.15 -32.10 -0.66
CA MET A 497 -0.41 -31.36 0.57
C MET A 497 0.20 -32.09 1.79
N ILE A 498 -0.09 -33.40 1.95
CA ILE A 498 0.47 -34.17 3.07
C ILE A 498 1.99 -34.20 3.01
N LYS A 499 2.60 -34.43 1.84
CA LYS A 499 4.06 -34.46 1.68
C LYS A 499 4.71 -33.12 2.01
N ALA A 500 4.12 -32.01 1.55
CA ALA A 500 4.63 -30.65 1.83
C ALA A 500 4.61 -30.35 3.33
N PHE A 501 3.51 -30.63 4.01
CA PHE A 501 3.38 -30.42 5.45
C PHE A 501 4.24 -31.36 6.30
N ARG A 502 4.51 -32.57 5.80
CA ARG A 502 5.41 -33.52 6.47
C ARG A 502 6.83 -33.00 6.66
N LEU A 503 7.35 -32.22 5.71
CA LEU A 503 8.67 -31.59 5.80
C LEU A 503 8.75 -30.58 6.95
N VAL A 504 7.65 -29.88 7.26
CA VAL A 504 7.53 -28.99 8.43
C VAL A 504 6.96 -29.71 9.67
N ARG A 505 7.14 -31.05 9.75
CA ARG A 505 6.79 -31.92 10.89
C ARG A 505 5.28 -31.97 11.23
N LEU A 506 4.40 -31.66 10.28
CA LEU A 506 2.96 -31.86 10.41
C LEU A 506 2.55 -33.15 9.68
N GLY A 507 1.99 -34.11 10.45
CA GLY A 507 1.51 -35.34 9.88
C GLY A 507 0.16 -35.24 9.18
N GLU A 508 -0.29 -36.30 8.53
CA GLU A 508 -1.57 -36.37 7.82
C GLU A 508 -2.76 -36.02 8.75
N ASP A 509 -2.76 -36.50 9.99
CA ASP A 509 -3.80 -36.22 10.97
C ASP A 509 -3.80 -34.76 11.38
N ASP A 510 -2.64 -34.09 11.44
CA ASP A 510 -2.54 -32.67 11.73
C ASP A 510 -3.12 -31.85 10.58
N VAL A 511 -2.81 -32.23 9.34
CA VAL A 511 -3.34 -31.58 8.13
C VAL A 511 -4.87 -31.69 8.07
N LYS A 512 -5.40 -32.91 8.29
CA LYS A 512 -6.84 -33.17 8.32
C LYS A 512 -7.55 -32.41 9.43
N LYS A 513 -6.91 -32.23 10.58
CA LYS A 513 -7.46 -31.49 11.71
C LYS A 513 -7.41 -29.97 11.51
N LYS A 514 -6.30 -29.47 10.97
CA LYS A 514 -6.10 -28.02 10.77
C LYS A 514 -6.86 -27.49 9.56
N PHE A 515 -6.94 -28.27 8.48
CA PHE A 515 -7.52 -27.87 7.19
C PHE A 515 -8.57 -28.86 6.65
N PRO A 516 -9.58 -29.23 7.45
CA PRO A 516 -10.51 -30.31 7.08
C PRO A 516 -11.29 -29.99 5.80
N ALA A 517 -11.70 -28.75 5.63
CA ALA A 517 -12.47 -28.35 4.43
C ALA A 517 -11.65 -28.45 3.15
N MET A 518 -10.40 -27.95 3.17
CA MET A 518 -9.49 -27.98 2.02
C MET A 518 -9.09 -29.41 1.66
N TYR A 519 -8.65 -30.17 2.67
CA TYR A 519 -8.26 -31.56 2.45
C TYR A 519 -9.38 -32.39 1.85
N ASN A 520 -10.58 -32.31 2.46
CA ASN A 520 -11.75 -33.04 1.94
C ASN A 520 -12.12 -32.59 0.52
N ALA A 521 -12.14 -31.30 0.25
CA ALA A 521 -12.45 -30.77 -1.07
C ALA A 521 -11.48 -31.32 -2.14
N PHE A 522 -10.19 -31.35 -1.85
CA PHE A 522 -9.18 -31.91 -2.77
C PHE A 522 -9.38 -33.40 -3.03
N CYS A 523 -9.82 -34.16 -2.02
CA CYS A 523 -10.15 -35.59 -2.19
C CYS A 523 -11.34 -35.83 -3.13
N TYR A 524 -12.19 -34.82 -3.39
CA TYR A 524 -13.31 -34.91 -4.34
C TYR A 524 -12.97 -34.40 -5.74
N GLY A 525 -11.70 -34.17 -6.05
CA GLY A 525 -11.25 -33.82 -7.39
C GLY A 525 -11.24 -32.32 -7.65
N ALA A 526 -10.38 -31.59 -6.95
CA ALA A 526 -10.15 -30.18 -7.19
C ALA A 526 -9.46 -29.94 -8.54
N PRO A 527 -9.86 -28.93 -9.33
CA PRO A 527 -9.16 -28.56 -10.55
C PRO A 527 -7.81 -27.90 -10.22
N PRO A 528 -6.82 -27.94 -11.13
CA PRO A 528 -5.70 -27.00 -11.06
C PRO A 528 -6.24 -25.58 -11.01
N HIS A 529 -5.71 -24.73 -10.13
CA HIS A 529 -6.16 -23.35 -10.01
C HIS A 529 -5.04 -22.43 -9.55
N ALA A 530 -5.19 -21.16 -9.87
CA ALA A 530 -4.21 -20.13 -9.58
C ALA A 530 -4.89 -18.79 -9.34
N GLY A 531 -4.28 -17.95 -8.52
CA GLY A 531 -4.83 -16.64 -8.22
C GLY A 531 -3.84 -15.69 -7.61
N ILE A 532 -4.30 -14.47 -7.38
CA ILE A 532 -3.51 -13.36 -6.87
C ILE A 532 -4.40 -12.38 -6.11
N ALA A 533 -3.84 -11.56 -5.25
CA ALA A 533 -4.61 -10.62 -4.43
C ALA A 533 -3.99 -9.21 -4.38
N PRO A 534 -4.11 -8.39 -5.45
CA PRO A 534 -3.65 -7.01 -5.45
C PRO A 534 -4.25 -6.15 -4.33
N GLY A 535 -3.37 -5.50 -3.54
CA GLY A 535 -3.77 -4.58 -2.49
C GLY A 535 -4.32 -3.26 -3.05
N ILE A 536 -5.62 -3.02 -2.90
CA ILE A 536 -6.28 -1.81 -3.41
C ILE A 536 -5.68 -0.56 -2.78
N ASP A 537 -5.44 -0.59 -1.49
CA ASP A 537 -4.93 0.56 -0.74
C ASP A 537 -3.52 0.95 -1.22
N ARG A 538 -2.63 -0.02 -1.46
CA ARG A 538 -1.29 0.23 -2.02
C ARG A 538 -1.35 0.78 -3.45
N MET A 539 -2.23 0.23 -4.29
CA MET A 539 -2.43 0.75 -5.65
C MET A 539 -2.91 2.20 -5.64
N VAL A 540 -3.92 2.51 -4.83
CA VAL A 540 -4.47 3.88 -4.73
C VAL A 540 -3.44 4.85 -4.15
N MET A 541 -2.63 4.43 -3.17
CA MET A 541 -1.54 5.22 -2.61
C MET A 541 -0.52 5.61 -3.71
N LEU A 542 -0.09 4.65 -4.53
CA LEU A 542 0.80 4.92 -5.67
C LEU A 542 0.17 5.86 -6.69
N LEU A 543 -1.09 5.62 -7.08
CA LEU A 543 -1.82 6.45 -8.04
C LEU A 543 -2.02 7.89 -7.54
N ALA A 544 -2.28 8.06 -6.24
CA ALA A 544 -2.38 9.34 -5.59
C ALA A 544 -1.02 10.04 -5.42
N GLY A 545 0.10 9.30 -5.51
CA GLY A 545 1.44 9.80 -5.20
C GLY A 545 1.57 10.20 -3.74
N GLU A 546 0.97 9.42 -2.83
CA GLU A 546 1.06 9.61 -1.38
C GLU A 546 2.09 8.63 -0.78
N ASP A 547 2.78 9.07 0.26
CA ASP A 547 3.79 8.25 0.95
C ASP A 547 3.18 7.45 2.11
N CYS A 548 1.92 7.72 2.45
CA CYS A 548 1.21 7.08 3.56
C CYS A 548 -0.17 6.59 3.14
N ILE A 549 -0.42 5.31 3.38
CA ILE A 549 -1.68 4.65 3.03
C ILE A 549 -2.90 5.26 3.74
N ARG A 550 -2.72 5.87 4.92
CA ARG A 550 -3.80 6.53 5.67
C ARG A 550 -4.39 7.76 4.97
N GLU A 551 -3.64 8.35 4.03
CA GLU A 551 -4.13 9.49 3.23
C GLU A 551 -5.21 9.09 2.21
N ILE A 552 -5.30 7.81 1.86
CA ILE A 552 -6.27 7.30 0.87
C ILE A 552 -7.43 6.52 1.50
N ILE A 553 -7.46 6.38 2.82
CA ILE A 553 -8.53 5.70 3.58
C ILE A 553 -9.46 6.77 4.19
N PRO A 554 -10.80 6.65 4.04
CA PRO A 554 -11.74 7.67 4.56
C PRO A 554 -11.62 7.87 6.07
N PHE A 555 -11.62 6.80 6.84
CA PHE A 555 -11.54 6.79 8.30
C PHE A 555 -10.48 5.77 8.76
N PRO A 556 -9.18 6.12 8.67
CA PRO A 556 -8.11 5.20 9.03
C PRO A 556 -7.91 5.17 10.55
N MET A 557 -7.44 4.04 11.06
CA MET A 557 -6.82 3.97 12.38
C MET A 557 -5.50 4.74 12.39
N ASN A 558 -5.07 5.19 13.58
CA ASN A 558 -3.74 5.73 13.78
C ASN A 558 -2.66 4.61 13.77
N LYS A 559 -1.38 4.97 13.91
CA LYS A 559 -0.27 4.01 13.95
C LYS A 559 -0.33 3.00 15.11
N ASN A 560 -1.11 3.30 16.15
CA ASN A 560 -1.29 2.45 17.34
C ASN A 560 -2.56 1.59 17.25
N ALA A 561 -3.13 1.40 16.06
CA ALA A 561 -4.36 0.65 15.81
C ALA A 561 -5.60 1.19 16.59
N GLN A 562 -5.70 2.52 16.70
CA GLN A 562 -6.83 3.19 17.37
C GLN A 562 -7.63 4.02 16.38
N ASP A 563 -8.93 3.89 16.38
CA ASP A 563 -9.86 4.85 15.76
C ASP A 563 -10.17 5.96 16.77
N ILE A 564 -9.47 7.08 16.63
CA ILE A 564 -9.61 8.24 17.54
C ILE A 564 -10.99 8.90 17.41
N LEU A 565 -11.59 8.85 16.21
CA LEU A 565 -12.87 9.48 15.94
C LEU A 565 -14.01 8.75 16.65
N MET A 566 -14.03 7.41 16.55
CA MET A 566 -15.07 6.57 17.12
C MET A 566 -14.72 6.05 18.53
N GLY A 567 -13.47 6.25 18.98
CA GLY A 567 -12.99 5.79 20.28
C GLY A 567 -12.82 4.26 20.34
N ALA A 568 -12.36 3.64 19.28
CA ALA A 568 -12.10 2.20 19.27
C ALA A 568 -10.57 1.93 19.34
N PRO A 569 -10.13 0.85 20.05
CA PRO A 569 -10.94 -0.04 20.89
C PRO A 569 -11.49 0.66 22.13
N SER A 570 -12.61 0.19 22.65
CA SER A 570 -13.28 0.76 23.82
C SER A 570 -13.60 -0.31 24.86
N GLU A 571 -13.81 0.12 26.10
CA GLU A 571 -14.27 -0.74 27.16
C GLU A 571 -15.67 -1.30 26.87
N VAL A 572 -15.95 -2.48 27.40
CA VAL A 572 -17.26 -3.11 27.34
C VAL A 572 -17.83 -3.25 28.75
N THR A 573 -19.15 -3.31 28.86
CA THR A 573 -19.83 -3.44 30.17
C THR A 573 -19.66 -4.84 30.76
N GLN A 574 -19.66 -4.95 32.10
CA GLN A 574 -19.62 -6.25 32.79
C GLN A 574 -20.73 -7.18 32.31
N LYS A 575 -21.91 -6.65 32.04
CA LYS A 575 -23.04 -7.42 31.50
C LYS A 575 -22.70 -8.08 30.18
N GLN A 576 -22.01 -7.37 29.27
CA GLN A 576 -21.57 -7.94 28.00
C GLN A 576 -20.54 -9.04 28.20
N LEU A 577 -19.58 -8.85 29.12
CA LEU A 577 -18.60 -9.89 29.46
C LEU A 577 -19.28 -11.15 30.05
N ASP A 578 -20.24 -10.97 30.95
CA ASP A 578 -21.00 -12.07 31.57
C ASP A 578 -21.81 -12.84 30.52
N GLU A 579 -22.48 -12.15 29.59
CA GLU A 579 -23.23 -12.76 28.47
C GLU A 579 -22.35 -13.57 27.52
N LEU A 580 -21.07 -13.20 27.43
CA LEU A 580 -20.06 -13.86 26.59
C LEU A 580 -19.27 -14.93 27.34
N HIS A 581 -19.47 -15.06 28.67
CA HIS A 581 -18.68 -15.92 29.55
C HIS A 581 -17.16 -15.63 29.46
N ILE A 582 -16.77 -14.34 29.42
CA ILE A 582 -15.38 -13.87 29.30
C ILE A 582 -15.03 -13.04 30.54
N ARG A 583 -13.75 -13.10 30.93
CA ARG A 583 -13.15 -12.25 31.95
C ARG A 583 -11.96 -11.50 31.35
N CYS A 584 -11.94 -10.18 31.52
CA CYS A 584 -10.75 -9.38 31.25
C CYS A 584 -9.73 -9.59 32.38
N THR A 585 -8.49 -9.97 32.02
CA THR A 585 -7.39 -10.19 32.98
C THR A 585 -6.26 -9.16 32.81
N ALA A 586 -6.42 -8.23 31.86
CA ALA A 586 -5.49 -7.11 31.75
C ALA A 586 -5.51 -6.29 33.05
N LYS A 587 -4.33 -5.94 33.54
CA LYS A 587 -4.22 -4.97 34.64
C LYS A 587 -4.38 -3.58 34.05
N GLU A 588 -5.10 -2.70 34.77
CA GLU A 588 -5.02 -1.27 34.47
C GLU A 588 -3.55 -0.87 34.65
N GLU A 589 -2.93 -0.39 33.58
CA GLU A 589 -1.63 0.30 33.70
C GLU A 589 -1.92 1.66 34.31
N ASP A 590 -1.36 1.90 35.52
CA ASP A 590 -1.43 3.17 36.27
C ASP A 590 -0.78 4.34 35.50
#